data_7300a27cc1ebf1f4882bba271f0d6b44
#
_entry.id   7300a27cc1ebf1f4882bba271f0d6b44
#
_cell.length_a   1.000
_cell.length_b   1.000
_cell.length_c   1.000
_cell.angle_alpha   90.00
_cell.angle_beta   90.00
_cell.angle_gamma   90.00
#
_symmetry.space_group_name_H-M   'P 1'
#
loop_
_entity.id
_entity.type
_entity.pdbx_description
1 polymer ?
#
loop_
_entity_poly.entity_id
_entity_poly.type
_entity_poly.pdbx_seq_one_letter_code
_entity_poly.pdbx_strand_id
1 'polypeptide(L)'
;MNDAATDLPLLLDGHAAFAAKALQLVQAAHGELLLLSDSLERSHYGSEEFYQAVKTFLLDSERARLCVLVCRPQEARQNAQRLIDLGQRISSRVEFREPGEEQGEIKRSEWLLADRRVLLERREPGSLESQFWAQEPQRGKLRAEAFEALWNEARPAQELRSLGI
;
A
#
# COMPACT_ATOMS: atom_id res chain seq x y z
N MET A 1 32.46 9.74 4.54
CA MET A 1 31.98 8.56 3.88
C MET A 1 30.69 8.82 3.14
N ASN A 2 30.69 8.51 1.92
CA ASN A 2 29.63 8.91 1.05
C ASN A 2 28.75 7.73 0.65
N ASP A 3 27.47 7.84 0.93
CA ASP A 3 26.50 6.78 0.66
C ASP A 3 25.65 7.06 -0.58
N ALA A 4 26.15 7.87 -1.48
CA ALA A 4 25.40 8.20 -2.69
C ALA A 4 25.03 6.97 -3.51
N ALA A 5 25.79 5.89 -3.37
CA ALA A 5 25.53 4.66 -4.09
C ALA A 5 24.26 3.95 -3.60
N THR A 6 23.71 4.35 -2.44
CA THR A 6 22.51 3.70 -1.90
C THR A 6 21.22 4.26 -2.47
N ASP A 7 21.30 5.28 -3.30
CA ASP A 7 20.11 5.93 -3.84
C ASP A 7 19.51 5.22 -5.05
N LEU A 8 20.04 4.06 -5.41
CA LEU A 8 19.54 3.31 -6.55
C LEU A 8 18.51 2.28 -6.09
N PRO A 9 17.37 2.17 -6.80
CA PRO A 9 16.39 1.15 -6.45
C PRO A 9 16.82 -0.21 -6.98
N LEU A 10 16.27 -1.24 -6.36
CA LEU A 10 16.26 -2.57 -6.96
C LEU A 10 15.14 -2.60 -7.99
N LEU A 11 15.48 -2.94 -9.24
CA LEU A 11 14.49 -3.05 -10.30
C LEU A 11 13.88 -4.44 -10.29
N LEU A 12 12.57 -4.48 -10.37
CA LEU A 12 11.79 -5.73 -10.37
C LEU A 12 10.98 -5.80 -11.65
N ASP A 13 10.81 -7.01 -12.17
CA ASP A 13 10.03 -7.23 -13.38
C ASP A 13 8.98 -8.30 -13.11
N GLY A 14 7.72 -7.97 -13.43
CA GLY A 14 6.62 -8.90 -13.33
C GLY A 14 5.84 -8.82 -12.03
N HIS A 15 4.64 -9.40 -12.06
CA HIS A 15 3.73 -9.39 -10.92
C HIS A 15 4.26 -10.24 -9.76
N ALA A 16 4.88 -11.37 -10.06
CA ALA A 16 5.39 -12.26 -9.01
C ALA A 16 6.51 -11.60 -8.22
N ALA A 17 7.40 -10.87 -8.90
CA ALA A 17 8.49 -10.16 -8.23
C ALA A 17 7.94 -9.03 -7.34
N PHE A 18 6.95 -8.31 -7.86
CA PHE A 18 6.28 -7.26 -7.07
C PHE A 18 5.63 -7.86 -5.81
N ALA A 19 4.86 -8.94 -5.98
CA ALA A 19 4.15 -9.56 -4.87
C ALA A 19 5.11 -10.09 -3.80
N ALA A 20 6.22 -10.70 -4.22
CA ALA A 20 7.22 -11.22 -3.28
C ALA A 20 7.84 -10.08 -2.48
N LYS A 21 8.13 -8.96 -3.14
CA LYS A 21 8.74 -7.82 -2.47
C LYS A 21 7.74 -7.12 -1.56
N ALA A 22 6.49 -7.01 -1.98
CA ALA A 22 5.44 -6.46 -1.12
C ALA A 22 5.29 -7.26 0.16
N LEU A 23 5.32 -8.58 0.04
CA LEU A 23 5.26 -9.47 1.19
C LEU A 23 6.44 -9.23 2.15
N GLN A 24 7.66 -9.18 1.62
CA GLN A 24 8.85 -8.91 2.43
C GLN A 24 8.77 -7.56 3.14
N LEU A 25 8.28 -6.54 2.44
CA LEU A 25 8.15 -5.20 3.00
C LEU A 25 7.19 -5.20 4.19
N VAL A 26 6.04 -5.86 4.06
CA VAL A 26 5.07 -5.94 5.15
C VAL A 26 5.65 -6.73 6.34
N GLN A 27 6.36 -7.83 6.06
CA GLN A 27 6.95 -8.65 7.11
C GLN A 27 8.00 -7.88 7.92
N ALA A 28 8.65 -6.89 7.31
CA ALA A 28 9.66 -6.08 7.98
C ALA A 28 9.10 -4.79 8.60
N ALA A 29 7.85 -4.46 8.35
CA ALA A 29 7.24 -3.23 8.84
C ALA A 29 6.91 -3.31 10.33
N HIS A 30 6.94 -2.17 11.01
CA HIS A 30 6.71 -2.13 12.45
C HIS A 30 5.55 -1.26 12.88
N GLY A 31 5.30 -0.14 12.22
CA GLY A 31 4.33 0.82 12.71
C GLY A 31 3.29 1.29 11.72
N GLU A 32 3.67 1.48 10.47
CA GLU A 32 2.75 2.10 9.52
C GLU A 32 2.94 1.54 8.12
N LEU A 33 1.82 1.25 7.47
CA LEU A 33 1.78 0.88 6.06
C LEU A 33 0.85 1.84 5.34
N LEU A 34 1.36 2.50 4.31
CA LEU A 34 0.58 3.36 3.43
C LEU A 34 0.56 2.72 2.04
N LEU A 35 -0.63 2.46 1.52
CA LEU A 35 -0.80 1.75 0.25
C LEU A 35 -1.67 2.58 -0.69
N LEU A 36 -1.12 2.93 -1.84
CA LEU A 36 -1.87 3.57 -2.93
C LEU A 36 -1.98 2.57 -4.07
N SER A 37 -3.19 2.22 -4.45
CA SER A 37 -3.44 1.25 -5.50
C SER A 37 -4.70 1.60 -6.26
N ASP A 38 -4.71 1.30 -7.56
CA ASP A 38 -5.90 1.48 -8.36
C ASP A 38 -7.02 0.53 -7.93
N SER A 39 -6.72 -0.76 -7.81
CA SER A 39 -7.75 -1.77 -7.58
C SER A 39 -7.28 -2.92 -6.68
N LEU A 40 -6.16 -2.78 -5.97
CA LEU A 40 -5.58 -3.84 -5.15
C LEU A 40 -5.42 -5.14 -5.95
N GLU A 41 -4.70 -5.05 -7.07
CA GLU A 41 -4.54 -6.19 -7.97
C GLU A 41 -4.35 -7.51 -7.23
N ARG A 42 -5.12 -8.53 -7.66
CA ARG A 42 -5.09 -9.83 -6.99
C ARG A 42 -3.70 -10.44 -6.99
N SER A 43 -2.97 -10.29 -8.09
CA SER A 43 -1.61 -10.80 -8.20
C SER A 43 -0.61 -10.14 -7.27
N HIS A 44 -0.95 -8.97 -6.73
CA HIS A 44 -0.08 -8.23 -5.81
C HIS A 44 -0.50 -8.40 -4.36
N TYR A 45 -1.78 -8.27 -4.07
CA TYR A 45 -2.27 -8.15 -2.69
C TYR A 45 -3.34 -9.16 -2.32
N GLY A 46 -3.73 -10.04 -3.25
CA GLY A 46 -4.85 -10.95 -3.02
C GLY A 46 -4.46 -12.32 -2.44
N SER A 47 -3.19 -12.58 -2.22
CA SER A 47 -2.74 -13.88 -1.74
C SER A 47 -3.00 -14.05 -0.25
N GLU A 48 -3.06 -15.32 0.17
CA GLU A 48 -3.16 -15.62 1.57
C GLU A 48 -1.91 -15.21 2.33
N GLU A 49 -0.74 -15.36 1.72
CA GLU A 49 0.52 -14.98 2.33
C GLU A 49 0.54 -13.49 2.67
N PHE A 50 0.08 -12.66 1.74
CA PHE A 50 0.02 -11.21 2.00
C PHE A 50 -0.97 -10.90 3.11
N TYR A 51 -2.14 -11.52 3.10
CA TYR A 51 -3.12 -11.39 4.16
C TYR A 51 -2.54 -11.74 5.52
N GLN A 52 -1.84 -12.88 5.61
CA GLN A 52 -1.24 -13.29 6.88
C GLN A 52 -0.16 -12.33 7.36
N ALA A 53 0.63 -11.81 6.44
CA ALA A 53 1.66 -10.83 6.79
C ALA A 53 1.05 -9.55 7.35
N VAL A 54 0.00 -9.04 6.72
CA VAL A 54 -0.69 -7.84 7.22
C VAL A 54 -1.34 -8.11 8.58
N LYS A 55 -1.95 -9.27 8.74
CA LYS A 55 -2.54 -9.66 10.01
C LYS A 55 -1.51 -9.69 11.13
N THR A 56 -0.36 -10.31 10.88
CA THR A 56 0.74 -10.36 11.85
C THR A 56 1.23 -8.95 12.17
N PHE A 57 1.40 -8.11 11.14
CA PHE A 57 1.82 -6.73 11.33
C PHE A 57 0.87 -5.99 12.28
N LEU A 58 -0.44 -6.15 12.09
CA LEU A 58 -1.43 -5.46 12.91
C LEU A 58 -1.50 -6.02 14.33
N LEU A 59 -1.29 -7.32 14.49
CA LEU A 59 -1.38 -7.96 15.80
C LEU A 59 -0.12 -7.80 16.65
N ASP A 60 1.03 -7.55 16.03
CA ASP A 60 2.30 -7.41 16.74
C ASP A 60 2.39 -6.09 17.53
N SER A 61 1.60 -5.09 17.19
CA SER A 61 1.61 -3.82 17.89
C SER A 61 0.23 -3.18 17.83
N GLU A 62 -0.23 -2.69 18.97
CA GLU A 62 -1.50 -1.98 19.04
C GLU A 62 -1.47 -0.65 18.27
N ARG A 63 -0.28 -0.15 17.98
CA ARG A 63 -0.11 1.11 17.24
C ARG A 63 0.03 0.91 15.74
N ALA A 64 0.15 -0.33 15.28
CA ALA A 64 0.30 -0.62 13.85
C ALA A 64 -0.96 -0.19 13.10
N ARG A 65 -0.76 0.47 11.96
CA ARG A 65 -1.85 1.02 11.15
C ARG A 65 -1.62 0.74 9.67
N LEU A 66 -2.71 0.46 8.98
CA LEU A 66 -2.72 0.33 7.53
C LEU A 66 -3.72 1.33 6.96
N CYS A 67 -3.24 2.24 6.11
CA CYS A 67 -4.08 3.20 5.40
C CYS A 67 -4.00 2.91 3.91
N VAL A 68 -5.14 2.74 3.27
CA VAL A 68 -5.23 2.36 1.86
C VAL A 68 -6.02 3.39 1.08
N LEU A 69 -5.41 3.94 0.02
CA LEU A 69 -6.10 4.74 -0.99
C LEU A 69 -6.33 3.85 -2.20
N VAL A 70 -7.58 3.64 -2.56
CA VAL A 70 -7.96 2.76 -3.66
C VAL A 70 -8.91 3.50 -4.60
N CYS A 71 -8.57 3.48 -5.90
CA CYS A 71 -9.32 4.26 -6.88
C CYS A 71 -10.58 3.55 -7.35
N ARG A 72 -10.58 2.22 -7.37
CA ARG A 72 -11.71 1.41 -7.81
C ARG A 72 -12.09 0.40 -6.73
N PRO A 73 -12.86 0.85 -5.72
CA PRO A 73 -13.15 0.01 -4.55
C PRO A 73 -13.90 -1.28 -4.87
N GLN A 74 -14.81 -1.27 -5.85
CA GLN A 74 -15.57 -2.47 -6.18
C GLN A 74 -14.67 -3.57 -6.72
N GLU A 75 -13.71 -3.20 -7.57
CA GLU A 75 -12.75 -4.16 -8.10
C GLU A 75 -11.80 -4.63 -7.01
N ALA A 76 -11.39 -3.72 -6.13
CA ALA A 76 -10.53 -4.06 -5.02
C ALA A 76 -11.17 -5.11 -4.11
N ARG A 77 -12.46 -5.02 -3.90
CA ARG A 77 -13.19 -5.99 -3.09
C ARG A 77 -13.08 -7.39 -3.66
N GLN A 78 -13.19 -7.50 -4.98
CA GLN A 78 -13.07 -8.80 -5.64
C GLN A 78 -11.63 -9.30 -5.64
N ASN A 79 -10.68 -8.39 -5.78
CA ASN A 79 -9.27 -8.75 -5.91
C ASN A 79 -8.62 -9.14 -4.59
N ALA A 80 -8.99 -8.47 -3.49
CA ALA A 80 -8.30 -8.62 -2.21
C ALA A 80 -9.32 -8.76 -1.07
N GLN A 81 -10.27 -9.64 -1.22
CA GLN A 81 -11.37 -9.77 -0.27
C GLN A 81 -10.89 -10.08 1.14
N ARG A 82 -9.88 -10.95 1.28
CA ARG A 82 -9.36 -11.31 2.61
C ARG A 82 -8.78 -10.10 3.34
N LEU A 83 -8.07 -9.25 2.61
CA LEU A 83 -7.50 -8.04 3.18
C LEU A 83 -8.61 -7.08 3.62
N ILE A 84 -9.63 -6.94 2.79
CA ILE A 84 -10.76 -6.07 3.11
C ILE A 84 -11.53 -6.59 4.31
N ASP A 85 -11.77 -7.90 4.37
CA ASP A 85 -12.44 -8.52 5.52
C ASP A 85 -11.63 -8.29 6.81
N LEU A 86 -10.32 -8.39 6.72
CA LEU A 86 -9.45 -8.12 7.86
C LEU A 86 -9.61 -6.67 8.34
N GLY A 87 -9.63 -5.74 7.39
CA GLY A 87 -9.82 -4.33 7.70
C GLY A 87 -11.17 -4.05 8.34
N GLN A 88 -12.21 -4.77 7.93
CA GLN A 88 -13.52 -4.63 8.55
C GLN A 88 -13.53 -5.13 10.00
N ARG A 89 -12.75 -6.16 10.28
CA ARG A 89 -12.65 -6.70 11.64
C ARG A 89 -11.77 -5.86 12.56
N ILE A 90 -10.77 -5.16 12.00
CA ILE A 90 -9.86 -4.32 12.78
C ILE A 90 -9.98 -2.87 12.30
N SER A 91 -11.21 -2.37 12.21
CA SER A 91 -11.51 -1.09 11.59
C SER A 91 -10.91 0.11 12.32
N SER A 92 -10.51 -0.06 13.56
CA SER A 92 -9.86 1.03 14.30
C SER A 92 -8.44 1.33 13.80
N ARG A 93 -7.82 0.40 13.07
CA ARG A 93 -6.44 0.53 12.63
C ARG A 93 -6.23 0.27 11.15
N VAL A 94 -7.30 -0.04 10.42
CA VAL A 94 -7.26 -0.21 8.97
C VAL A 94 -8.36 0.65 8.37
N GLU A 95 -7.97 1.51 7.44
CA GLU A 95 -8.93 2.40 6.81
C GLU A 95 -8.72 2.45 5.32
N PHE A 96 -9.82 2.40 4.57
CA PHE A 96 -9.81 2.50 3.11
C PHE A 96 -10.51 3.79 2.71
N ARG A 97 -9.86 4.58 1.87
CA ARG A 97 -10.44 5.80 1.31
C ARG A 97 -10.28 5.82 -0.20
N GLU A 98 -11.17 6.55 -0.85
CA GLU A 98 -11.17 6.73 -2.29
C GLU A 98 -10.73 8.15 -2.62
N PRO A 99 -9.65 8.35 -3.44
CA PRO A 99 -9.19 9.69 -3.79
C PRO A 99 -10.22 10.44 -4.62
N GLY A 100 -10.18 11.76 -4.56
CA GLY A 100 -11.04 12.61 -5.38
C GLY A 100 -10.70 12.51 -6.87
N GLU A 101 -11.67 12.86 -7.72
CA GLU A 101 -11.50 12.75 -9.17
C GLU A 101 -10.46 13.70 -9.75
N GLU A 102 -10.20 14.80 -9.06
CA GLU A 102 -9.28 15.83 -9.54
C GLU A 102 -7.81 15.47 -9.43
N GLN A 103 -7.49 14.34 -8.84
CA GLN A 103 -6.11 13.95 -8.54
C GLN A 103 -5.58 12.88 -9.50
N GLY A 104 -5.97 13.00 -10.77
CA GLY A 104 -5.81 11.95 -11.77
C GLY A 104 -4.41 11.40 -12.02
N GLU A 105 -3.36 12.24 -11.95
CA GLU A 105 -2.02 11.77 -12.24
C GLU A 105 -1.47 10.84 -11.16
N ILE A 106 -1.76 11.16 -9.92
CA ILE A 106 -1.27 10.36 -8.80
C ILE A 106 -2.02 9.03 -8.72
N LYS A 107 -3.26 9.01 -9.19
CA LYS A 107 -4.07 7.78 -9.24
C LYS A 107 -3.47 6.68 -10.11
N ARG A 108 -2.53 7.02 -10.97
CA ARG A 108 -1.94 6.05 -11.89
C ARG A 108 -0.74 5.33 -11.31
N SER A 109 -0.16 5.87 -10.26
CA SER A 109 0.95 5.19 -9.61
C SER A 109 0.44 4.19 -8.59
N GLU A 110 1.26 3.20 -8.33
CA GLU A 110 0.98 2.21 -7.31
C GLU A 110 2.18 2.12 -6.41
N TRP A 111 1.98 2.23 -5.10
CA TRP A 111 3.10 2.08 -4.19
C TRP A 111 2.66 1.68 -2.79
N LEU A 112 3.59 1.01 -2.12
CA LEU A 112 3.46 0.55 -0.75
C LEU A 112 4.65 1.10 0.03
N LEU A 113 4.37 1.83 1.09
CA LEU A 113 5.38 2.50 1.90
C LEU A 113 5.29 1.99 3.34
N ALA A 114 6.40 1.48 3.86
CA ALA A 114 6.47 1.00 5.23
C ALA A 114 7.30 1.95 6.08
N ASP A 115 6.73 2.38 7.20
CA ASP A 115 7.43 3.17 8.22
C ASP A 115 8.11 4.41 7.64
N ARG A 116 7.56 4.94 6.55
CA ARG A 116 8.01 6.14 5.83
C ARG A 116 9.45 6.06 5.33
N ARG A 117 9.98 4.86 5.14
CA ARG A 117 11.37 4.71 4.69
C ARG A 117 11.62 3.56 3.74
N VAL A 118 10.74 2.58 3.64
CA VAL A 118 10.90 1.46 2.72
C VAL A 118 9.78 1.55 1.69
N LEU A 119 10.15 1.68 0.42
CA LEU A 119 9.19 1.99 -0.63
C LEU A 119 9.27 0.98 -1.78
N LEU A 120 8.11 0.44 -2.15
CA LEU A 120 7.94 -0.33 -3.36
C LEU A 120 6.96 0.43 -4.25
N GLU A 121 7.37 0.79 -5.48
CA GLU A 121 6.48 1.56 -6.34
C GLU A 121 6.52 1.10 -7.79
N ARG A 122 5.39 1.23 -8.46
CA ARG A 122 5.23 1.04 -9.89
C ARG A 122 4.68 2.35 -10.45
N ARG A 123 5.51 3.06 -11.20
CA ARG A 123 5.19 4.42 -11.63
C ARG A 123 4.22 4.49 -12.78
N GLU A 124 4.27 3.51 -13.68
CA GLU A 124 3.45 3.55 -14.89
C GLU A 124 2.38 2.49 -14.87
N PRO A 125 1.12 2.87 -15.11
CA PRO A 125 0.03 1.89 -15.17
C PRO A 125 0.27 0.91 -16.30
N GLY A 126 0.02 -0.36 -16.04
CA GLY A 126 0.24 -1.40 -17.03
C GLY A 126 1.68 -1.86 -17.19
N SER A 127 2.64 -1.15 -16.60
CA SER A 127 4.04 -1.59 -16.64
C SER A 127 4.25 -2.75 -15.68
N LEU A 128 5.08 -3.70 -16.10
CA LEU A 128 5.50 -4.79 -15.23
C LEU A 128 6.74 -4.42 -14.42
N GLU A 129 7.35 -3.28 -14.72
CA GLU A 129 8.52 -2.82 -14.00
C GLU A 129 8.14 -2.08 -12.73
N SER A 130 8.84 -2.40 -11.65
CA SER A 130 8.69 -1.69 -10.37
C SER A 130 10.05 -1.43 -9.75
N GLN A 131 10.07 -0.52 -8.77
CA GLN A 131 11.30 -0.12 -8.08
C GLN A 131 11.14 -0.35 -6.59
N PHE A 132 12.16 -0.91 -5.96
CA PHE A 132 12.18 -1.11 -4.53
C PHE A 132 13.32 -0.32 -3.90
N TRP A 133 12.99 0.51 -2.91
CA TRP A 133 13.92 1.37 -2.18
C TRP A 133 13.99 0.90 -0.74
N ALA A 134 15.09 0.23 -0.37
CA ALA A 134 15.19 -0.45 0.92
C ALA A 134 15.34 0.48 2.11
N GLN A 135 16.04 1.59 1.93
CA GLN A 135 16.27 2.55 3.01
C GLN A 135 16.36 3.94 2.39
N GLU A 136 15.21 4.59 2.27
CA GLU A 136 15.16 5.91 1.62
C GLU A 136 14.27 6.87 2.39
N PRO A 137 14.77 7.40 3.52
CA PRO A 137 13.94 8.26 4.35
C PRO A 137 13.45 9.53 3.63
N GLN A 138 14.26 10.10 2.75
CA GLN A 138 13.84 11.31 2.04
C GLN A 138 12.73 11.03 1.05
N ARG A 139 12.89 9.98 0.24
CA ARG A 139 11.86 9.58 -0.71
C ARG A 139 10.61 9.11 0.04
N GLY A 140 10.79 8.38 1.12
CA GLY A 140 9.67 7.94 1.96
C GLY A 140 8.90 9.11 2.53
N LYS A 141 9.59 10.14 2.98
CA LYS A 141 8.96 11.35 3.49
C LYS A 141 8.13 12.03 2.41
N LEU A 142 8.67 12.16 1.20
CA LEU A 142 7.96 12.80 0.10
C LEU A 142 6.72 12.01 -0.28
N ARG A 143 6.82 10.69 -0.31
CA ARG A 143 5.65 9.84 -0.61
C ARG A 143 4.61 9.90 0.49
N ALA A 144 5.04 9.94 1.75
CA ALA A 144 4.12 10.06 2.86
C ALA A 144 3.36 11.38 2.82
N GLU A 145 4.07 12.47 2.50
CA GLU A 145 3.44 13.78 2.37
C GLU A 145 2.43 13.81 1.22
N ALA A 146 2.79 13.21 0.08
CA ALA A 146 1.87 13.10 -1.05
C ALA A 146 0.65 12.26 -0.68
N PHE A 147 0.86 11.16 0.04
CA PHE A 147 -0.23 10.32 0.50
C PHE A 147 -1.16 11.10 1.43
N GLU A 148 -0.61 11.81 2.39
CA GLU A 148 -1.41 12.56 3.35
C GLU A 148 -2.25 13.65 2.67
N ALA A 149 -1.70 14.31 1.65
CA ALA A 149 -2.45 15.30 0.89
C ALA A 149 -3.66 14.66 0.20
N LEU A 150 -3.46 13.50 -0.42
CA LEU A 150 -4.56 12.77 -1.03
C LEU A 150 -5.53 12.25 0.02
N TRP A 151 -5.02 11.74 1.11
CA TRP A 151 -5.81 11.15 2.18
C TRP A 151 -6.77 12.15 2.81
N ASN A 152 -6.28 13.37 3.04
CA ASN A 152 -7.08 14.41 3.68
C ASN A 152 -8.26 14.86 2.82
N GLU A 153 -8.16 14.73 1.51
CA GLU A 153 -9.24 15.09 0.59
C GLU A 153 -10.04 13.88 0.13
N ALA A 154 -9.60 12.69 0.49
CA ALA A 154 -10.28 11.47 0.09
C ALA A 154 -11.53 11.23 0.93
N ARG A 155 -12.46 10.49 0.37
CA ARG A 155 -13.69 10.10 1.07
C ARG A 155 -13.59 8.63 1.49
N PRO A 156 -14.31 8.21 2.53
CA PRO A 156 -14.33 6.80 2.91
C PRO A 156 -14.81 5.95 1.73
N ALA A 157 -14.13 4.82 1.50
CA ALA A 157 -14.54 3.88 0.47
C ALA A 157 -15.69 3.04 1.01
N GLN A 158 -16.90 3.51 0.76
CA GLN A 158 -18.10 2.93 1.37
C GLN A 158 -18.28 1.46 1.02
N GLU A 159 -17.90 1.08 -0.20
CA GLU A 159 -18.01 -0.29 -0.66
C GLU A 159 -17.12 -1.25 0.14
N LEU A 160 -16.13 -0.73 0.84
CA LEU A 160 -15.18 -1.53 1.62
C LEU A 160 -15.39 -1.44 3.12
N ARG A 161 -16.38 -0.66 3.55
CA ARG A 161 -16.67 -0.55 4.98
C ARG A 161 -17.52 -1.72 5.44
N SER A 162 -17.37 -2.06 6.71
CA SER A 162 -18.33 -2.96 7.33
C SER A 162 -19.72 -2.33 7.24
N LEU A 163 -20.72 -3.13 6.94
CA LEU A 163 -22.08 -2.62 6.82
C LEU A 163 -22.66 -2.13 8.15
N GLY A 164 -21.90 -2.14 9.22
CA GLY A 164 -22.28 -1.51 10.47
C GLY A 164 -23.59 -2.01 11.07
N ILE A 165 -23.97 -3.15 10.67
CA ILE A 165 -25.25 -3.70 11.08
C ILE A 165 -25.10 -4.40 12.41
#